data_f0b6a560384411ce6aa4b2429467991c
#
_entry.id   f0b6a560384411ce6aa4b2429467991c
#
_cell.length_a   1.000
_cell.length_b   1.000
_cell.length_c   1.000
_cell.angle_alpha   90.00
_cell.angle_beta   90.00
_cell.angle_gamma   90.00
#
_symmetry.space_group_name_H-M   'P 1'
#
loop_
_entity.id
_entity.type
_entity.pdbx_description
1 polymer ?
#
loop_
_entity_poly.entity_id
_entity_poly.type
_entity_poly.pdbx_seq_one_letter_code
_entity_poly.pdbx_strand_id
1 'polypeptide(L)'
;RTFFKQVLGKFNLILTSSERLKNNLLNVISADKIQVSGDSRLDRVLERKAEKSIPLLPISYKESRTLILGSIIPSDYPYIFGGLEKNYPNGQQSLEEKDHRIIIVPHEVDQSHLLVIEEKLDEFGFDWAYYSEKDKLQNSRVVIIDTIGILADLYAFSDAAYVGAGFGAGVHSVIEPAVYENAVSFGPNFHIVDMAVSLLNNNLASVIKTAEDFAQFCTLLENKEKLERIRENTKDYILNQ
;
A
#
# COMPACT_ATOMS: atom_id res chain seq x y z
N ARG A 1 -28.20 -16.71 2.91
CA ARG A 1 -28.67 -16.26 1.58
C ARG A 1 -30.06 -15.60 1.64
N THR A 2 -31.04 -16.21 2.27
CA THR A 2 -32.46 -15.73 2.34
C THR A 2 -32.58 -14.36 2.99
N PHE A 3 -31.89 -14.13 4.11
CA PHE A 3 -31.91 -12.83 4.82
C PHE A 3 -31.40 -11.68 3.93
N PHE A 4 -30.24 -11.83 3.31
CA PHE A 4 -29.70 -10.78 2.41
C PHE A 4 -30.63 -10.50 1.24
N LYS A 5 -31.25 -11.53 0.64
CA LYS A 5 -32.22 -11.36 -0.43
C LYS A 5 -33.43 -10.54 0.02
N GLN A 6 -33.94 -10.79 1.23
CA GLN A 6 -35.07 -10.02 1.78
C GLN A 6 -34.72 -8.57 2.09
N VAL A 7 -33.52 -8.32 2.62
CA VAL A 7 -33.07 -6.95 2.96
C VAL A 7 -32.76 -6.17 1.69
N LEU A 8 -31.89 -6.70 0.83
CA LEU A 8 -31.46 -6.04 -0.39
C LEU A 8 -32.59 -5.84 -1.40
N GLY A 9 -33.55 -6.78 -1.45
CA GLY A 9 -34.73 -6.67 -2.32
C GLY A 9 -35.67 -5.50 -1.99
N LYS A 10 -35.54 -4.89 -0.82
CA LYS A 10 -36.31 -3.69 -0.43
C LYS A 10 -35.76 -2.38 -0.99
N PHE A 11 -34.53 -2.36 -1.49
CA PHE A 11 -33.96 -1.18 -2.10
C PHE A 11 -34.48 -1.01 -3.53
N ASN A 12 -34.72 0.23 -3.92
CA ASN A 12 -35.12 0.58 -5.29
C ASN A 12 -33.91 0.57 -6.23
N LEU A 13 -32.76 0.99 -5.73
CA LEU A 13 -31.50 1.03 -6.46
C LEU A 13 -30.33 0.67 -5.52
N ILE A 14 -29.39 -0.09 -6.01
CA ILE A 14 -28.11 -0.43 -5.35
C ILE A 14 -26.98 0.01 -6.27
N LEU A 15 -26.12 0.86 -5.75
CA LEU A 15 -24.89 1.29 -6.44
C LEU A 15 -23.75 0.39 -6.03
N THR A 16 -22.93 -0.02 -7.00
CA THR A 16 -21.74 -0.84 -6.79
C THR A 16 -20.50 -0.16 -7.39
N SER A 17 -19.33 -0.42 -6.82
CA SER A 17 -18.09 0.16 -7.31
C SER A 17 -17.57 -0.50 -8.59
N SER A 18 -18.05 -1.70 -8.95
CA SER A 18 -17.56 -2.43 -10.13
C SER A 18 -18.56 -3.43 -10.70
N GLU A 19 -18.34 -3.83 -11.95
CA GLU A 19 -19.09 -4.91 -12.59
C GLU A 19 -18.92 -6.25 -11.85
N ARG A 20 -17.77 -6.50 -11.24
CA ARG A 20 -17.53 -7.70 -10.42
C ARG A 20 -18.49 -7.77 -9.23
N LEU A 21 -18.65 -6.68 -8.50
CA LEU A 21 -19.59 -6.62 -7.37
C LEU A 21 -21.05 -6.68 -7.83
N LYS A 22 -21.40 -6.02 -8.93
CA LYS A 22 -22.70 -6.17 -9.57
C LYS A 22 -23.00 -7.63 -9.89
N ASN A 23 -22.08 -8.32 -10.55
CA ASN A 23 -22.24 -9.74 -10.91
C ASN A 23 -22.45 -10.63 -9.67
N ASN A 24 -21.77 -10.36 -8.56
CA ASN A 24 -21.99 -11.07 -7.30
C ASN A 24 -23.42 -10.87 -6.75
N LEU A 25 -24.01 -9.69 -6.96
CA LEU A 25 -25.37 -9.36 -6.50
C LEU A 25 -26.47 -9.93 -7.41
N LEU A 26 -26.22 -10.20 -8.68
CA LEU A 26 -27.20 -10.75 -9.61
C LEU A 26 -27.78 -12.12 -9.15
N ASN A 27 -27.04 -12.85 -8.32
CA ASN A 27 -27.53 -14.08 -7.70
C ASN A 27 -28.60 -13.87 -6.60
N VAL A 28 -28.79 -12.60 -6.20
CA VAL A 28 -29.66 -12.21 -5.07
C VAL A 28 -30.72 -11.20 -5.47
N ILE A 29 -30.43 -10.32 -6.42
CA ILE A 29 -31.25 -9.18 -6.81
C ILE A 29 -31.34 -9.09 -8.34
N SER A 30 -32.43 -8.54 -8.86
CA SER A 30 -32.60 -8.32 -10.31
C SER A 30 -31.69 -7.21 -10.83
N ALA A 31 -31.26 -7.35 -12.09
CA ALA A 31 -30.26 -6.47 -12.72
C ALA A 31 -30.73 -5.02 -12.84
N ASP A 32 -32.03 -4.78 -13.00
CA ASP A 32 -32.66 -3.45 -13.10
C ASP A 32 -32.49 -2.59 -11.83
N LYS A 33 -32.19 -3.24 -10.70
CA LYS A 33 -31.95 -2.58 -9.41
C LYS A 33 -30.46 -2.34 -9.11
N ILE A 34 -29.55 -2.72 -9.98
CA ILE A 34 -28.12 -2.61 -9.73
C ILE A 34 -27.46 -1.74 -10.80
N GLN A 35 -26.79 -0.68 -10.37
CA GLN A 35 -26.01 0.19 -11.25
C GLN A 35 -24.56 0.27 -10.77
N VAL A 36 -23.61 0.20 -11.69
CA VAL A 36 -22.20 0.49 -11.40
C VAL A 36 -21.99 2.00 -11.44
N SER A 37 -21.50 2.56 -10.35
CA SER A 37 -21.26 4.01 -10.18
C SER A 37 -19.81 4.38 -9.96
N GLY A 38 -18.90 3.39 -9.93
CA GLY A 38 -17.52 3.61 -9.51
C GLY A 38 -17.37 3.60 -7.98
N ASP A 39 -16.15 3.80 -7.51
CA ASP A 39 -15.79 3.84 -6.09
C ASP A 39 -15.58 5.29 -5.63
N SER A 40 -16.54 5.84 -4.89
CA SER A 40 -16.48 7.23 -4.38
C SER A 40 -15.27 7.52 -3.48
N ARG A 41 -14.59 6.47 -2.94
CA ARG A 41 -13.33 6.63 -2.21
C ARG A 41 -12.21 7.08 -3.14
N LEU A 42 -12.26 6.66 -4.41
CA LEU A 42 -11.29 7.07 -5.43
C LEU A 42 -11.35 8.58 -5.68
N ASP A 43 -12.57 9.13 -5.87
CA ASP A 43 -12.79 10.57 -6.07
C ASP A 43 -12.19 11.36 -4.90
N ARG A 44 -12.47 10.93 -3.68
CA ARG A 44 -11.96 11.58 -2.47
C ARG A 44 -10.43 11.57 -2.36
N VAL A 45 -9.78 10.48 -2.76
CA VAL A 45 -8.31 10.40 -2.75
C VAL A 45 -7.70 11.26 -3.86
N LEU A 46 -8.35 11.33 -5.04
CA LEU A 46 -7.94 12.23 -6.12
C LEU A 46 -8.06 13.70 -5.72
N GLU A 47 -9.15 14.09 -5.07
CA GLU A 47 -9.33 15.44 -4.53
C GLU A 47 -8.22 15.78 -3.53
N ARG A 48 -7.95 14.88 -2.57
CA ARG A 48 -6.87 15.04 -1.59
C ARG A 48 -5.50 15.17 -2.26
N LYS A 49 -5.19 14.38 -3.29
CA LYS A 49 -3.94 14.49 -4.06
C LYS A 49 -3.80 15.85 -4.74
N ALA A 50 -4.91 16.45 -5.18
CA ALA A 50 -4.93 17.78 -5.83
C ALA A 50 -4.75 18.93 -4.84
N GLU A 51 -5.05 18.74 -3.56
CA GLU A 51 -4.81 19.72 -2.50
C GLU A 51 -3.30 19.86 -2.24
N LYS A 52 -2.86 21.08 -1.88
CA LYS A 52 -1.46 21.32 -1.52
C LYS A 52 -1.12 20.57 -0.24
N SER A 53 -0.35 19.50 -0.34
CA SER A 53 0.13 18.76 0.82
C SER A 53 1.20 19.54 1.59
N ILE A 54 1.13 19.51 2.90
CA ILE A 54 2.22 19.92 3.78
C ILE A 54 3.38 18.92 3.58
N PRO A 55 4.64 19.38 3.44
CA PRO A 55 5.77 18.46 3.31
C PRO A 55 5.94 17.67 4.61
N LEU A 56 5.51 16.40 4.60
CA LEU A 56 5.60 15.51 5.77
C LEU A 56 7.03 15.01 6.03
N LEU A 57 7.76 14.74 4.95
CA LEU A 57 9.12 14.22 4.99
C LEU A 57 10.08 15.15 4.23
N PRO A 58 11.38 15.10 4.52
CA PRO A 58 12.41 15.79 3.74
C PRO A 58 12.34 15.44 2.26
N ILE A 59 12.75 16.38 1.41
CA ILE A 59 12.75 16.22 -0.05
C ILE A 59 13.59 15.01 -0.50
N SER A 60 14.61 14.65 0.26
CA SER A 60 15.46 13.48 0.01
C SER A 60 14.69 12.17 -0.14
N TYR A 61 13.48 12.05 0.47
CA TYR A 61 12.61 10.90 0.28
C TYR A 61 11.96 10.84 -1.11
N LYS A 62 11.82 11.97 -1.79
CA LYS A 62 11.35 12.05 -3.20
C LYS A 62 12.49 11.96 -4.21
N GLU A 63 13.69 12.32 -3.81
CA GLU A 63 14.87 12.30 -4.66
C GLU A 63 15.53 10.92 -4.71
N SER A 64 15.46 10.16 -3.60
CA SER A 64 15.84 8.74 -3.55
C SER A 64 14.74 7.82 -4.07
N ARG A 65 15.03 6.53 -4.21
CA ARG A 65 14.01 5.50 -4.44
C ARG A 65 13.42 5.03 -3.13
N THR A 66 12.14 5.25 -2.95
CA THR A 66 11.50 5.04 -1.65
C THR A 66 10.43 3.94 -1.69
N LEU A 67 10.59 2.98 -0.76
CA LEU A 67 9.61 1.94 -0.45
C LEU A 67 8.77 2.38 0.76
N ILE A 68 7.45 2.26 0.68
CA ILE A 68 6.58 2.41 1.84
C ILE A 68 5.93 1.07 2.22
N LEU A 69 5.99 0.75 3.52
CA LEU A 69 5.31 -0.38 4.14
C LEU A 69 4.09 0.16 4.89
N GLY A 70 2.95 0.24 4.17
CA GLY A 70 1.75 0.93 4.65
C GLY A 70 0.82 0.03 5.46
N SER A 71 0.53 0.43 6.69
CA SER A 71 -0.45 -0.24 7.58
C SER A 71 -0.11 -1.71 7.82
N ILE A 72 1.18 -2.01 8.10
CA ILE A 72 1.65 -3.37 8.35
C ILE A 72 1.21 -3.89 9.72
N ILE A 73 0.93 -5.20 9.81
CA ILE A 73 0.55 -5.91 11.03
C ILE A 73 1.51 -7.07 11.31
N PRO A 74 1.54 -7.63 12.53
CA PRO A 74 2.50 -8.67 12.90
C PRO A 74 2.53 -9.90 11.97
N SER A 75 1.40 -10.27 11.35
CA SER A 75 1.36 -11.38 10.39
C SER A 75 2.11 -11.09 9.08
N ASP A 76 2.39 -9.83 8.76
CA ASP A 76 3.17 -9.43 7.58
C ASP A 76 4.69 -9.51 7.86
N TYR A 77 5.12 -9.33 9.13
CA TYR A 77 6.52 -9.15 9.51
C TYR A 77 7.48 -10.22 9.00
N PRO A 78 7.19 -11.53 9.09
CA PRO A 78 8.12 -12.55 8.60
C PRO A 78 8.46 -12.42 7.13
N TYR A 79 7.51 -11.98 6.32
CA TYR A 79 7.67 -11.85 4.87
C TYR A 79 8.37 -10.54 4.50
N ILE A 80 7.99 -9.44 5.15
CA ILE A 80 8.56 -8.12 4.88
C ILE A 80 10.00 -8.06 5.37
N PHE A 81 10.24 -8.33 6.65
CA PHE A 81 11.57 -8.23 7.23
C PHE A 81 12.53 -9.27 6.65
N GLY A 82 12.07 -10.52 6.45
CA GLY A 82 12.91 -11.52 5.78
C GLY A 82 13.23 -11.17 4.32
N GLY A 83 12.37 -10.42 3.63
CA GLY A 83 12.65 -9.93 2.29
C GLY A 83 13.55 -8.68 2.30
N LEU A 84 13.43 -7.79 3.30
CA LEU A 84 14.36 -6.67 3.49
C LEU A 84 15.79 -7.17 3.75
N GLU A 85 15.95 -8.14 4.67
CA GLU A 85 17.26 -8.77 4.94
C GLU A 85 17.91 -9.31 3.66
N LYS A 86 17.16 -10.00 2.81
CA LYS A 86 17.64 -10.55 1.54
C LYS A 86 18.04 -9.48 0.53
N ASN A 87 17.24 -8.39 0.42
CA ASN A 87 17.50 -7.33 -0.54
C ASN A 87 18.56 -6.33 -0.07
N TYR A 88 18.76 -6.22 1.24
CA TYR A 88 19.70 -5.30 1.89
C TYR A 88 20.61 -6.06 2.89
N PRO A 89 21.46 -7.01 2.42
CA PRO A 89 22.20 -7.92 3.29
C PRO A 89 23.23 -7.23 4.20
N ASN A 90 23.62 -6.01 3.89
CA ASN A 90 24.52 -5.19 4.72
C ASN A 90 23.73 -4.02 5.38
N GLY A 91 22.45 -4.17 5.61
CA GLY A 91 21.61 -3.20 6.28
C GLY A 91 21.70 -1.79 5.70
N GLN A 92 22.06 -0.83 6.53
CA GLN A 92 22.21 0.58 6.19
C GLN A 92 23.14 0.81 4.98
N GLN A 93 24.28 0.13 4.91
CA GLN A 93 25.21 0.28 3.79
C GLN A 93 24.54 -0.09 2.45
N SER A 94 23.76 -1.17 2.42
CA SER A 94 23.02 -1.56 1.19
C SER A 94 22.00 -0.51 0.76
N LEU A 95 21.32 0.16 1.70
CA LEU A 95 20.39 1.27 1.40
C LEU A 95 21.14 2.47 0.81
N GLU A 96 22.33 2.77 1.33
CA GLU A 96 23.17 3.88 0.86
C GLU A 96 23.69 3.64 -0.55
N GLU A 97 24.24 2.45 -0.81
CA GLU A 97 24.78 2.05 -2.11
C GLU A 97 23.70 2.07 -3.21
N LYS A 98 22.46 1.69 -2.87
CA LYS A 98 21.32 1.66 -3.80
C LYS A 98 20.58 2.99 -3.89
N ASP A 99 20.90 3.95 -3.04
CA ASP A 99 20.14 5.19 -2.81
C ASP A 99 18.64 4.94 -2.53
N HIS A 100 18.36 3.97 -1.67
CA HIS A 100 17.01 3.62 -1.26
C HIS A 100 16.66 4.22 0.11
N ARG A 101 15.35 4.44 0.32
CA ARG A 101 14.74 4.82 1.60
C ARG A 101 13.53 3.96 1.89
N ILE A 102 13.21 3.80 3.17
CA ILE A 102 12.08 2.98 3.62
C ILE A 102 11.22 3.80 4.59
N ILE A 103 9.91 3.83 4.34
CA ILE A 103 8.91 4.40 5.25
C ILE A 103 8.12 3.23 5.83
N ILE A 104 8.14 3.07 7.15
CA ILE A 104 7.43 1.99 7.85
C ILE A 104 6.25 2.59 8.61
N VAL A 105 5.03 2.21 8.24
CA VAL A 105 3.80 2.67 8.87
C VAL A 105 3.10 1.48 9.49
N PRO A 106 3.24 1.23 10.79
CA PRO A 106 2.49 0.19 11.48
C PRO A 106 0.99 0.52 11.47
N HIS A 107 0.14 -0.51 11.48
CA HIS A 107 -1.31 -0.33 11.57
C HIS A 107 -1.72 0.24 12.94
N GLU A 108 -1.10 -0.26 13.99
CA GLU A 108 -1.28 0.21 15.36
C GLU A 108 0.04 0.82 15.85
N VAL A 109 -0.07 2.05 16.38
CA VAL A 109 1.05 2.82 16.91
C VAL A 109 1.08 2.66 18.43
N ASP A 110 1.26 1.42 18.89
CA ASP A 110 1.49 1.11 20.29
C ASP A 110 2.92 0.64 20.53
N GLN A 111 3.38 0.77 21.76
CA GLN A 111 4.77 0.48 22.12
C GLN A 111 5.19 -0.95 21.80
N SER A 112 4.28 -1.93 21.92
CA SER A 112 4.62 -3.34 21.70
C SER A 112 4.92 -3.64 20.22
N HIS A 113 4.15 -3.04 19.30
CA HIS A 113 4.38 -3.18 17.87
C HIS A 113 5.62 -2.40 17.41
N LEU A 114 5.83 -1.19 17.96
CA LEU A 114 7.00 -0.38 17.64
C LEU A 114 8.29 -1.08 18.06
N LEU A 115 8.37 -1.62 19.28
CA LEU A 115 9.54 -2.37 19.77
C LEU A 115 9.92 -3.55 18.87
N VAL A 116 8.94 -4.31 18.36
CA VAL A 116 9.24 -5.43 17.46
C VAL A 116 9.84 -4.95 16.12
N ILE A 117 9.36 -3.81 15.60
CA ILE A 117 9.91 -3.21 14.38
C ILE A 117 11.34 -2.72 14.62
N GLU A 118 11.58 -2.02 15.74
CA GLU A 118 12.92 -1.56 16.15
C GLU A 118 13.89 -2.71 16.25
N GLU A 119 13.55 -3.77 17.03
CA GLU A 119 14.38 -4.95 17.20
C GLU A 119 14.78 -5.59 15.86
N LYS A 120 13.82 -5.64 14.90
CA LYS A 120 14.11 -6.18 13.56
C LYS A 120 15.03 -5.28 12.74
N LEU A 121 14.87 -3.97 12.82
CA LEU A 121 15.74 -3.02 12.12
C LEU A 121 17.16 -3.05 12.68
N ASP A 122 17.29 -3.12 14.02
CA ASP A 122 18.57 -3.23 14.71
C ASP A 122 19.28 -4.56 14.38
N GLU A 123 18.53 -5.69 14.37
CA GLU A 123 19.03 -7.02 14.01
C GLU A 123 19.65 -7.03 12.59
N PHE A 124 19.03 -6.31 11.65
CA PHE A 124 19.48 -6.24 10.26
C PHE A 124 20.44 -5.09 9.98
N GLY A 125 20.80 -4.30 10.98
CA GLY A 125 21.78 -3.23 10.87
C GLY A 125 21.30 -2.02 10.07
N PHE A 126 20.03 -1.66 10.21
CA PHE A 126 19.49 -0.42 9.66
C PHE A 126 19.56 0.71 10.68
N ASP A 127 20.01 1.89 10.25
CA ASP A 127 19.85 3.12 10.99
C ASP A 127 18.45 3.69 10.72
N TRP A 128 17.71 3.94 11.78
CA TRP A 128 16.32 4.39 11.68
C TRP A 128 16.03 5.57 12.61
N ALA A 129 14.93 6.27 12.36
CA ALA A 129 14.40 7.31 13.22
C ALA A 129 12.88 7.21 13.32
N TYR A 130 12.31 7.69 14.41
CA TYR A 130 10.89 7.97 14.49
C TYR A 130 10.51 9.24 13.71
N TYR A 131 9.31 9.25 13.15
CA TYR A 131 8.77 10.44 12.49
C TYR A 131 8.67 11.65 13.43
N SER A 132 8.43 11.44 14.72
CA SER A 132 8.45 12.49 15.75
C SER A 132 9.82 13.13 15.94
N GLU A 133 10.92 12.44 15.62
CA GLU A 133 12.30 12.93 15.75
C GLU A 133 12.73 13.75 14.52
N LYS A 134 12.09 14.89 14.30
CA LYS A 134 12.19 15.71 13.08
C LYS A 134 13.62 16.04 12.66
N ASP A 135 14.49 16.25 13.61
CA ASP A 135 15.91 16.63 13.37
C ASP A 135 16.72 15.48 12.75
N LYS A 136 16.31 14.22 12.96
CA LYS A 136 16.97 13.04 12.43
C LYS A 136 16.51 12.67 11.01
N LEU A 137 15.30 13.07 10.60
CA LEU A 137 14.67 12.61 9.35
C LEU A 137 15.49 12.93 8.09
N GLN A 138 16.23 14.05 8.08
CA GLN A 138 17.04 14.42 6.93
C GLN A 138 18.12 13.38 6.60
N ASN A 139 18.71 12.79 7.63
CA ASN A 139 19.83 11.85 7.51
C ASN A 139 19.39 10.38 7.55
N SER A 140 18.21 10.08 8.10
CA SER A 140 17.72 8.71 8.21
C SER A 140 17.22 8.18 6.87
N ARG A 141 17.62 6.96 6.52
CA ARG A 141 17.08 6.26 5.35
C ARG A 141 15.87 5.39 5.67
N VAL A 142 15.69 5.02 6.93
CA VAL A 142 14.50 4.31 7.42
C VAL A 142 13.78 5.20 8.42
N VAL A 143 12.48 5.39 8.23
CA VAL A 143 11.64 6.12 9.17
C VAL A 143 10.46 5.26 9.62
N ILE A 144 10.27 5.17 10.93
CA ILE A 144 9.10 4.54 11.56
C ILE A 144 8.09 5.65 11.85
N ILE A 145 6.88 5.50 11.35
CA ILE A 145 5.80 6.47 11.58
C ILE A 145 5.11 6.14 12.90
N ASP A 146 5.40 6.94 13.90
CA ASP A 146 4.89 6.85 15.28
C ASP A 146 3.67 7.77 15.52
N THR A 147 2.92 8.07 14.47
CA THR A 147 1.69 8.87 14.51
C THR A 147 0.64 8.32 13.57
N ILE A 148 -0.63 8.64 13.82
CA ILE A 148 -1.77 8.18 13.02
C ILE A 148 -2.25 9.27 12.04
N GLY A 149 -2.94 8.83 10.96
CA GLY A 149 -3.70 9.73 10.08
C GLY A 149 -2.93 10.34 8.92
N ILE A 150 -1.62 10.06 8.76
CA ILE A 150 -0.79 10.65 7.69
C ILE A 150 -0.42 9.68 6.56
N LEU A 151 -0.74 8.38 6.68
CA LEU A 151 -0.34 7.35 5.70
C LEU A 151 -0.73 7.71 4.27
N ALA A 152 -1.96 8.21 4.07
CA ALA A 152 -2.45 8.53 2.73
C ALA A 152 -1.58 9.57 2.00
N ASP A 153 -1.03 10.55 2.73
CA ASP A 153 -0.17 11.59 2.15
C ASP A 153 1.28 11.12 2.01
N LEU A 154 1.70 10.11 2.80
CA LEU A 154 3.05 9.54 2.70
C LEU A 154 3.29 8.79 1.40
N TYR A 155 2.25 8.27 0.74
CA TYR A 155 2.39 7.65 -0.58
C TYR A 155 2.90 8.61 -1.67
N ALA A 156 2.80 9.93 -1.45
CA ALA A 156 3.41 10.94 -2.31
C ALA A 156 4.95 10.97 -2.27
N PHE A 157 5.56 10.26 -1.32
CA PHE A 157 7.00 10.20 -1.10
C PHE A 157 7.61 8.86 -1.51
N SER A 158 6.81 7.95 -2.10
CA SER A 158 7.27 6.59 -2.43
C SER A 158 7.08 6.24 -3.90
N ASP A 159 7.91 5.32 -4.39
CA ASP A 159 7.84 4.74 -5.73
C ASP A 159 7.16 3.37 -5.71
N ALA A 160 7.32 2.63 -4.61
CA ALA A 160 6.73 1.31 -4.39
C ALA A 160 6.08 1.23 -3.02
N ALA A 161 4.96 0.51 -2.94
CA ALA A 161 4.17 0.35 -1.72
C ALA A 161 3.83 -1.12 -1.47
N TYR A 162 4.10 -1.58 -0.25
CA TYR A 162 3.48 -2.78 0.30
C TYR A 162 2.29 -2.37 1.18
N VAL A 163 1.12 -2.92 0.91
CA VAL A 163 -0.09 -2.67 1.72
C VAL A 163 -0.33 -3.85 2.65
N GLY A 164 -0.30 -3.58 3.95
CA GLY A 164 -0.36 -4.57 5.00
C GLY A 164 -1.70 -5.29 5.17
N ALA A 165 -1.72 -6.22 6.14
CA ALA A 165 -2.82 -7.09 6.53
C ALA A 165 -3.18 -8.19 5.53
N GLY A 166 -2.50 -8.28 4.39
CA GLY A 166 -2.75 -9.32 3.40
C GLY A 166 -2.38 -10.74 3.83
N PHE A 167 -1.61 -10.91 4.91
CA PHE A 167 -1.36 -12.19 5.55
C PHE A 167 -2.29 -12.46 6.75
N GLY A 168 -3.14 -11.49 7.10
CA GLY A 168 -4.14 -11.56 8.15
C GLY A 168 -5.56 -11.67 7.61
N ALA A 169 -6.46 -10.85 8.15
CA ALA A 169 -7.89 -10.83 7.83
C ALA A 169 -8.23 -10.32 6.41
N GLY A 170 -7.31 -9.66 5.74
CA GLY A 170 -7.45 -9.12 4.39
C GLY A 170 -6.72 -7.79 4.22
N VAL A 171 -6.20 -7.54 3.02
CA VAL A 171 -5.44 -6.34 2.69
C VAL A 171 -6.21 -5.06 3.01
N HIS A 172 -5.52 -4.04 3.49
CA HIS A 172 -6.06 -2.69 3.68
C HIS A 172 -6.34 -1.99 2.34
N SER A 173 -6.67 -0.70 2.37
CA SER A 173 -6.96 0.07 1.16
C SER A 173 -5.72 0.16 0.25
N VAL A 174 -5.91 -0.17 -1.01
CA VAL A 174 -4.89 -0.04 -2.07
C VAL A 174 -5.17 1.16 -2.99
N ILE A 175 -6.23 1.92 -2.70
CA ILE A 175 -6.65 3.06 -3.50
C ILE A 175 -5.61 4.18 -3.41
N GLU A 176 -5.21 4.51 -2.18
CA GLU A 176 -4.26 5.59 -1.94
C GLU A 176 -2.93 5.37 -2.66
N PRO A 177 -2.20 4.24 -2.48
CA PRO A 177 -0.95 4.04 -3.21
C PRO A 177 -1.15 3.99 -4.73
N ALA A 178 -2.28 3.46 -5.23
CA ALA A 178 -2.56 3.46 -6.66
C ALA A 178 -2.81 4.87 -7.21
N VAL A 179 -3.55 5.73 -6.49
CA VAL A 179 -3.76 7.13 -6.88
C VAL A 179 -2.46 7.92 -6.90
N TYR A 180 -1.52 7.61 -6.00
CA TYR A 180 -0.17 8.19 -6.01
C TYR A 180 0.79 7.46 -6.97
N GLU A 181 0.28 6.54 -7.80
CA GLU A 181 1.01 5.90 -8.91
C GLU A 181 2.19 5.03 -8.43
N ASN A 182 2.11 4.52 -7.20
CA ASN A 182 3.10 3.59 -6.67
C ASN A 182 3.00 2.23 -7.37
N ALA A 183 4.11 1.50 -7.48
CA ALA A 183 4.08 0.07 -7.70
C ALA A 183 3.51 -0.61 -6.46
N VAL A 184 2.36 -1.27 -6.58
CA VAL A 184 1.60 -1.80 -5.43
C VAL A 184 1.86 -3.28 -5.22
N SER A 185 2.04 -3.70 -3.96
CA SER A 185 2.08 -5.12 -3.57
C SER A 185 1.32 -5.36 -2.26
N PHE A 186 0.90 -6.60 -2.05
CA PHE A 186 0.15 -7.02 -0.87
C PHE A 186 0.22 -8.53 -0.68
N GLY A 187 -0.14 -9.02 0.51
CA GLY A 187 -0.23 -10.45 0.82
C GLY A 187 -1.40 -11.17 0.12
N PRO A 188 -1.53 -12.51 0.30
CA PRO A 188 -2.45 -13.34 -0.49
C PRO A 188 -3.94 -13.14 -0.19
N ASN A 189 -4.30 -12.55 0.96
CA ASN A 189 -5.69 -12.34 1.35
C ASN A 189 -6.23 -10.98 0.87
N PHE A 190 -6.41 -10.82 -0.43
CA PHE A 190 -6.85 -9.57 -1.06
C PHE A 190 -8.23 -9.63 -1.73
N HIS A 191 -8.82 -10.81 -1.87
CA HIS A 191 -10.02 -11.06 -2.70
C HIS A 191 -11.27 -10.29 -2.27
N ILE A 192 -11.32 -9.82 -1.02
CA ILE A 192 -12.44 -9.01 -0.51
C ILE A 192 -12.35 -7.54 -0.94
N VAL A 193 -11.16 -7.07 -1.34
CA VAL A 193 -10.92 -5.69 -1.78
C VAL A 193 -10.97 -5.62 -3.30
N ASP A 194 -12.02 -5.03 -3.83
CA ASP A 194 -12.31 -4.99 -5.26
C ASP A 194 -11.20 -4.32 -6.07
N MET A 195 -10.70 -3.18 -5.61
CA MET A 195 -9.59 -2.48 -6.25
C MET A 195 -8.31 -3.34 -6.29
N ALA A 196 -8.00 -4.11 -5.24
CA ALA A 196 -6.83 -4.99 -5.25
C ALA A 196 -6.93 -6.08 -6.33
N VAL A 197 -8.12 -6.69 -6.48
CA VAL A 197 -8.42 -7.65 -7.55
C VAL A 197 -8.27 -7.00 -8.92
N SER A 198 -8.81 -5.79 -9.08
CA SER A 198 -8.73 -5.04 -10.32
C SER A 198 -7.30 -4.66 -10.71
N LEU A 199 -6.50 -4.13 -9.78
CA LEU A 199 -5.09 -3.81 -10.02
C LEU A 199 -4.30 -5.06 -10.45
N LEU A 200 -4.53 -6.20 -9.77
CA LEU A 200 -3.85 -7.45 -10.10
C LEU A 200 -4.22 -7.95 -11.50
N ASN A 201 -5.50 -7.92 -11.86
CA ASN A 201 -5.98 -8.35 -13.18
C ASN A 201 -5.45 -7.49 -14.34
N ASN A 202 -5.08 -6.24 -14.05
CA ASN A 202 -4.47 -5.31 -15.00
C ASN A 202 -2.93 -5.29 -14.93
N ASN A 203 -2.30 -6.22 -14.21
CA ASN A 203 -0.85 -6.29 -13.98
C ASN A 203 -0.24 -5.02 -13.35
N LEU A 204 -1.02 -4.32 -12.53
CA LEU A 204 -0.64 -3.11 -11.81
C LEU A 204 -0.28 -3.35 -10.34
N ALA A 205 -0.42 -4.59 -9.87
CA ALA A 205 -0.04 -5.00 -8.52
C ALA A 205 0.63 -6.37 -8.52
N SER A 206 1.31 -6.70 -7.41
CA SER A 206 1.97 -7.98 -7.17
C SER A 206 1.48 -8.62 -5.88
N VAL A 207 1.37 -9.95 -5.86
CA VAL A 207 1.04 -10.71 -4.65
C VAL A 207 2.32 -11.26 -4.04
N ILE A 208 2.55 -10.90 -2.79
CA ILE A 208 3.65 -11.41 -1.98
C ILE A 208 3.16 -12.64 -1.21
N LYS A 209 3.84 -13.77 -1.37
CA LYS A 209 3.54 -15.03 -0.67
C LYS A 209 4.70 -15.48 0.22
N THR A 210 5.91 -15.05 -0.11
CA THR A 210 7.15 -15.43 0.55
C THR A 210 8.05 -14.20 0.76
N ALA A 211 9.07 -14.32 1.60
CA ALA A 211 10.12 -13.30 1.75
C ALA A 211 10.90 -13.09 0.44
N GLU A 212 11.06 -14.14 -0.36
CA GLU A 212 11.65 -14.08 -1.70
C GLU A 212 10.84 -13.17 -2.63
N ASP A 213 9.50 -13.34 -2.67
CA ASP A 213 8.63 -12.49 -3.50
C ASP A 213 8.77 -11.03 -3.10
N PHE A 214 8.87 -10.77 -1.78
CA PHE A 214 9.05 -9.41 -1.28
C PHE A 214 10.43 -8.84 -1.64
N ALA A 215 11.51 -9.62 -1.49
CA ALA A 215 12.84 -9.21 -1.93
C ALA A 215 12.86 -8.89 -3.43
N GLN A 216 12.24 -9.73 -4.25
CA GLN A 216 12.09 -9.49 -5.69
C GLN A 216 11.27 -8.24 -5.99
N PHE A 217 10.20 -7.97 -5.24
CA PHE A 217 9.43 -6.73 -5.38
C PHE A 217 10.29 -5.50 -5.09
N CYS A 218 11.14 -5.53 -4.07
CA CYS A 218 12.07 -4.45 -3.75
C CYS A 218 13.05 -4.13 -4.89
N THR A 219 13.44 -5.11 -5.71
CA THR A 219 14.32 -4.87 -6.87
C THR A 219 13.69 -3.98 -7.94
N LEU A 220 12.38 -3.75 -7.91
CA LEU A 220 11.73 -2.77 -8.78
C LEU A 220 12.30 -1.37 -8.59
N LEU A 221 12.73 -1.02 -7.38
CA LEU A 221 13.32 0.29 -7.07
C LEU A 221 14.61 0.55 -7.88
N GLU A 222 15.30 -0.50 -8.29
CA GLU A 222 16.52 -0.41 -9.10
C GLU A 222 16.21 -0.29 -10.60
N ASN A 223 14.96 -0.52 -11.02
CA ASN A 223 14.54 -0.51 -12.44
C ASN A 223 13.65 0.70 -12.77
N LYS A 224 14.31 1.82 -13.11
CA LYS A 224 13.63 3.08 -13.42
C LYS A 224 12.59 2.95 -14.53
N GLU A 225 12.93 2.27 -15.62
CA GLU A 225 12.03 2.13 -16.78
C GLU A 225 10.77 1.32 -16.41
N LYS A 226 10.94 0.26 -15.62
CA LYS A 226 9.83 -0.57 -15.17
C LYS A 226 8.92 0.19 -14.20
N LEU A 227 9.50 0.95 -13.26
CA LEU A 227 8.73 1.80 -12.34
C LEU A 227 7.94 2.87 -13.11
N GLU A 228 8.57 3.57 -14.07
CA GLU A 228 7.89 4.60 -14.83
C GLU A 228 6.72 4.01 -15.64
N ARG A 229 6.93 2.86 -16.28
CA ARG A 229 5.85 2.17 -17.01
C ARG A 229 4.69 1.75 -16.07
N ILE A 230 5.01 1.27 -14.85
CA ILE A 230 3.97 0.95 -13.85
C ILE A 230 3.22 2.21 -13.46
N ARG A 231 3.92 3.31 -13.22
CA ARG A 231 3.35 4.61 -12.87
C ARG A 231 2.37 5.11 -13.94
N GLU A 232 2.81 5.15 -15.20
CA GLU A 232 1.98 5.58 -16.32
C GLU A 232 0.73 4.70 -16.48
N ASN A 233 0.90 3.38 -16.48
CA ASN A 233 -0.22 2.45 -16.61
C ASN A 233 -1.20 2.55 -15.43
N THR A 234 -0.70 2.73 -14.21
CA THR A 234 -1.55 2.89 -13.02
C THR A 234 -2.32 4.20 -13.08
N LYS A 235 -1.67 5.29 -13.49
CA LYS A 235 -2.32 6.58 -13.71
C LYS A 235 -3.44 6.48 -14.73
N ASP A 236 -3.16 5.90 -15.90
CA ASP A 236 -4.16 5.73 -16.95
C ASP A 236 -5.32 4.86 -16.48
N TYR A 237 -5.04 3.79 -15.76
CA TYR A 237 -6.07 2.93 -15.17
C TYR A 237 -6.96 3.70 -14.20
N ILE A 238 -6.38 4.46 -13.27
CA ILE A 238 -7.10 5.24 -12.24
C ILE A 238 -7.98 6.32 -12.87
N LEU A 239 -7.50 7.03 -13.89
CA LEU A 239 -8.25 8.08 -14.57
C LEU A 239 -9.43 7.55 -15.41
N ASN A 240 -9.47 6.26 -15.72
CA ASN A 240 -10.51 5.61 -16.49
C ASN A 240 -11.53 4.84 -15.61
N GLN A 241 -11.47 4.95 -14.27
CA GLN A 241 -12.43 4.35 -13.34
C GLN A 241 -13.60 5.29 -13.07
#